data_063f8da2d4070ba1921c1545c935be54
#
_entry.id   063f8da2d4070ba1921c1545c935be54
#
_cell.length_a   1.000
_cell.length_b   1.000
_cell.length_c   1.000
_cell.angle_alpha   90.00
_cell.angle_beta   90.00
_cell.angle_gamma   90.00
#
_symmetry.space_group_name_H-M   'P 1'
#
loop_
_entity.id
_entity.type
_entity.pdbx_description
1 polymer ?
#
loop_
_entity_poly.entity_id
_entity_poly.type
_entity_poly.pdbx_seq_one_letter_code
_entity_poly.pdbx_strand_id
1 'polypeptide(L)'
;MLKAVILIGGPQKGTRFRPLSFEVPKPLFPVAGVPMLQHHIEACTKVPNMKEILLVGFYQPNEELNRFLSCAQQEFKIPIRYLQEYAALGTGGGIYHFRDQILSGGPEAFFILNADVCSEFPLPEMLQFQKEHGDTHSFVILGTAANRKQSMNYGCIVENQQTNEVLHYVEKPSTFVSDIINCGIYLFTPDIFQHIGVVFQKNQQDLLLEEQMNGWQRAEVIRLEQDIFTALAGQGKLYVYKTDRFWSQIKSAGSAIYASRLYLNQYHKTHPERLATNKDGRPKISGNVYIHPTANIDPTAVLGPNVSIGTGVTIGAGVRVRESIILHGATLQDHSCVLNSIVGWDSTIGRWARVEGTPSDPNPNDPYAKMDSETLFRDGKLTPSITILGCNVNIPSEVIILNSIVLPHKDLNRSFKNQIIL
;
A
#
# COMPACT_ATOMS: atom_id res chain seq x y z
N MET A 1 4.63 14.71 -23.10
CA MET A 1 5.34 13.75 -22.25
C MET A 1 4.66 13.68 -20.89
N LEU A 2 4.71 12.50 -20.21
CA LEU A 2 4.09 12.27 -18.93
C LEU A 2 5.13 11.90 -17.87
N LYS A 3 4.83 12.21 -16.61
CA LYS A 3 5.58 11.77 -15.43
C LYS A 3 4.65 11.14 -14.41
N ALA A 4 5.21 10.38 -13.48
CA ALA A 4 4.51 9.89 -12.31
C ALA A 4 5.28 10.29 -11.04
N VAL A 5 4.55 10.65 -10.01
CA VAL A 5 5.06 10.95 -8.67
C VAL A 5 4.41 9.98 -7.70
N ILE A 6 5.21 9.18 -7.00
CA ILE A 6 4.72 8.23 -6.02
C ILE A 6 5.09 8.75 -4.62
N LEU A 7 4.09 9.00 -3.81
CA LEU A 7 4.25 9.50 -2.45
C LEU A 7 4.47 8.32 -1.50
N ILE A 8 5.71 8.13 -1.08
CA ILE A 8 6.10 6.96 -0.27
C ILE A 8 6.00 7.19 1.24
N GLY A 9 5.74 8.43 1.67
CA GLY A 9 5.64 8.77 3.09
C GLY A 9 6.97 8.72 3.83
N GLY A 10 6.93 8.35 5.10
CA GLY A 10 8.11 8.32 5.95
C GLY A 10 7.94 7.40 7.16
N PRO A 11 9.02 7.16 7.95
CA PRO A 11 9.05 6.17 9.02
C PRO A 11 8.12 6.49 10.19
N GLN A 12 7.72 7.75 10.35
CA GLN A 12 6.80 8.18 11.40
C GLN A 12 5.33 7.92 11.06
N LYS A 13 5.02 7.63 9.80
CA LYS A 13 3.67 7.29 9.33
C LYS A 13 3.54 5.78 9.17
N GLY A 14 2.33 5.25 9.37
CA GLY A 14 2.08 3.81 9.21
C GLY A 14 2.51 2.96 10.41
N THR A 15 2.45 3.50 11.62
CA THR A 15 2.79 2.77 12.86
C THR A 15 1.98 1.50 13.06
N ARG A 16 0.78 1.42 12.46
CA ARG A 16 -0.07 0.19 12.45
C ARG A 16 0.52 -0.96 11.65
N PHE A 17 1.57 -0.72 10.87
CA PHE A 17 2.29 -1.75 10.12
C PHE A 17 3.45 -2.38 10.94
N ARG A 18 3.73 -1.83 12.12
CA ARG A 18 4.72 -2.42 13.04
C ARG A 18 4.27 -3.80 13.51
N PRO A 19 5.19 -4.75 13.73
CA PRO A 19 6.66 -4.63 13.75
C PRO A 19 7.33 -4.71 12.37
N LEU A 20 6.61 -4.98 11.29
CA LEU A 20 7.18 -5.22 9.96
C LEU A 20 7.90 -4.00 9.37
N SER A 21 7.49 -2.79 9.74
CA SER A 21 8.10 -1.54 9.27
C SER A 21 9.25 -1.01 10.14
N PHE A 22 9.76 -1.80 11.07
CA PHE A 22 10.95 -1.41 11.84
C PHE A 22 12.24 -1.53 11.03
N GLU A 23 12.38 -2.62 10.29
CA GLU A 23 13.61 -2.93 9.55
C GLU A 23 13.54 -2.48 8.09
N VAL A 24 12.37 -2.66 7.46
CA VAL A 24 12.16 -2.38 6.04
C VAL A 24 11.14 -1.24 5.88
N PRO A 25 11.43 -0.21 5.08
CA PRO A 25 10.44 0.81 4.74
C PRO A 25 9.15 0.17 4.21
N LYS A 26 8.00 0.61 4.73
CA LYS A 26 6.69 0.05 4.34
C LYS A 26 6.49 -0.07 2.82
N PRO A 27 6.87 0.92 1.99
CA PRO A 27 6.73 0.79 0.53
C PRO A 27 7.51 -0.34 -0.11
N LEU A 28 8.52 -0.86 0.56
CA LEU A 28 9.33 -2.00 0.11
C LEU A 28 8.83 -3.34 0.63
N PHE A 29 7.80 -3.35 1.47
CA PHE A 29 7.20 -4.60 1.95
C PHE A 29 6.64 -5.42 0.79
N PRO A 30 6.96 -6.74 0.70
CA PRO A 30 6.49 -7.58 -0.39
C PRO A 30 4.98 -7.87 -0.31
N VAL A 31 4.27 -7.61 -1.39
CA VAL A 31 2.86 -7.97 -1.58
C VAL A 31 2.76 -8.83 -2.84
N ALA A 32 2.19 -10.01 -2.74
CA ALA A 32 2.19 -10.99 -3.83
C ALA A 32 3.60 -11.26 -4.41
N GLY A 33 4.61 -11.29 -3.55
CA GLY A 33 5.98 -11.65 -3.88
C GLY A 33 6.89 -10.52 -4.36
N VAL A 34 6.36 -9.32 -4.62
CA VAL A 34 7.17 -8.16 -5.04
C VAL A 34 6.93 -6.95 -4.14
N PRO A 35 7.90 -6.04 -3.99
CA PRO A 35 7.70 -4.83 -3.19
C PRO A 35 6.45 -4.06 -3.59
N MET A 36 5.73 -3.54 -2.60
CA MET A 36 4.49 -2.76 -2.80
C MET A 36 4.68 -1.66 -3.86
N LEU A 37 5.79 -0.96 -3.79
CA LEU A 37 6.15 0.12 -4.71
C LEU A 37 6.35 -0.36 -6.16
N GLN A 38 6.77 -1.61 -6.36
CA GLN A 38 6.98 -2.17 -7.70
C GLN A 38 5.68 -2.31 -8.49
N HIS A 39 4.56 -2.60 -7.83
CA HIS A 39 3.24 -2.63 -8.48
C HIS A 39 2.88 -1.26 -9.08
N HIS A 40 3.20 -0.18 -8.38
CA HIS A 40 2.99 1.19 -8.87
C HIS A 40 3.89 1.51 -10.07
N ILE A 41 5.17 1.17 -9.98
CA ILE A 41 6.13 1.39 -11.06
C ILE A 41 5.72 0.62 -12.31
N GLU A 42 5.39 -0.66 -12.18
CA GLU A 42 4.92 -1.48 -13.29
C GLU A 42 3.67 -0.88 -13.97
N ALA A 43 2.71 -0.39 -13.19
CA ALA A 43 1.53 0.27 -13.73
C ALA A 43 1.88 1.57 -14.48
N CYS A 44 2.77 2.38 -13.94
CA CYS A 44 3.22 3.62 -14.60
C CYS A 44 3.92 3.35 -15.93
N THR A 45 4.71 2.29 -16.03
CA THR A 45 5.42 1.95 -17.28
C THR A 45 4.51 1.49 -18.41
N LYS A 46 3.28 1.07 -18.10
CA LYS A 46 2.26 0.72 -19.11
C LYS A 46 1.57 1.95 -19.73
N VAL A 47 1.78 3.14 -19.17
CA VAL A 47 1.21 4.38 -19.70
C VAL A 47 2.07 4.88 -20.85
N PRO A 48 1.50 5.10 -22.06
CA PRO A 48 2.25 5.64 -23.18
C PRO A 48 2.88 7.00 -22.86
N ASN A 49 4.08 7.26 -23.37
CA ASN A 49 4.83 8.51 -23.16
C ASN A 49 5.23 8.81 -21.70
N MET A 50 5.18 7.84 -20.82
CA MET A 50 5.78 7.96 -19.49
C MET A 50 7.30 8.08 -19.62
N LYS A 51 7.90 9.14 -19.08
CA LYS A 51 9.32 9.44 -19.25
C LYS A 51 10.13 9.31 -17.98
N GLU A 52 9.52 9.52 -16.84
CA GLU A 52 10.19 9.52 -15.55
C GLU A 52 9.22 9.20 -14.42
N ILE A 53 9.71 8.51 -13.41
CA ILE A 53 9.00 8.27 -12.16
C ILE A 53 9.80 8.91 -11.02
N LEU A 54 9.13 9.74 -10.23
CA LEU A 54 9.69 10.40 -9.06
C LEU A 54 9.09 9.79 -7.80
N LEU A 55 9.93 9.36 -6.88
CA LEU A 55 9.50 8.95 -5.54
C LEU A 55 9.70 10.13 -4.59
N VAL A 56 8.67 10.53 -3.87
CA VAL A 56 8.73 11.62 -2.90
C VAL A 56 8.42 11.09 -1.51
N GLY A 57 9.28 11.36 -0.55
CA GLY A 57 9.08 10.90 0.82
C GLY A 57 10.16 11.35 1.79
N PHE A 58 9.99 10.91 3.04
CA PHE A 58 10.79 11.34 4.17
C PHE A 58 11.66 10.19 4.76
N TYR A 59 11.87 9.11 4.00
CA TYR A 59 12.81 8.06 4.39
C TYR A 59 14.24 8.51 4.15
N GLN A 60 15.12 8.24 5.12
CA GLN A 60 16.56 8.39 4.86
C GLN A 60 16.97 7.37 3.80
N PRO A 61 17.74 7.77 2.79
CA PRO A 61 18.31 6.84 1.83
C PRO A 61 19.12 5.76 2.56
N ASN A 62 18.74 4.52 2.35
CA ASN A 62 19.44 3.36 2.88
C ASN A 62 19.82 2.41 1.74
N GLU A 63 20.61 1.41 2.06
CA GLU A 63 21.08 0.44 1.07
C GLU A 63 19.94 -0.29 0.37
N GLU A 64 18.89 -0.66 1.10
CA GLU A 64 17.72 -1.37 0.56
C GLU A 64 16.95 -0.53 -0.46
N LEU A 65 16.67 0.74 -0.13
CA LEU A 65 15.99 1.66 -1.04
C LEU A 65 16.83 1.92 -2.28
N ASN A 66 18.13 2.16 -2.12
CA ASN A 66 19.04 2.40 -3.25
C ASN A 66 19.16 1.18 -4.16
N ARG A 67 19.26 -0.01 -3.57
CA ARG A 67 19.29 -1.29 -4.30
C ARG A 67 18.00 -1.50 -5.08
N PHE A 68 16.85 -1.29 -4.43
CA PHE A 68 15.55 -1.38 -5.08
C PHE A 68 15.45 -0.44 -6.29
N LEU A 69 15.83 0.83 -6.13
CA LEU A 69 15.79 1.82 -7.20
C LEU A 69 16.66 1.41 -8.39
N SER A 70 17.87 0.95 -8.13
CA SER A 70 18.80 0.50 -9.18
C SER A 70 18.24 -0.70 -9.95
N CYS A 71 17.69 -1.69 -9.24
CA CYS A 71 17.07 -2.86 -9.85
C CYS A 71 15.84 -2.49 -10.67
N ALA A 72 14.96 -1.64 -10.13
CA ALA A 72 13.74 -1.22 -10.82
C ALA A 72 14.05 -0.41 -12.09
N GLN A 73 15.04 0.47 -12.08
CA GLN A 73 15.46 1.21 -13.27
C GLN A 73 15.98 0.27 -14.37
N GLN A 74 16.73 -0.76 -14.00
CA GLN A 74 17.24 -1.75 -14.95
C GLN A 74 16.11 -2.63 -15.52
N GLU A 75 15.19 -3.06 -14.69
CA GLU A 75 14.08 -3.92 -15.08
C GLU A 75 13.09 -3.18 -16.00
N PHE A 76 12.65 -2.01 -15.59
CA PHE A 76 11.61 -1.26 -16.30
C PHE A 76 12.14 -0.30 -17.36
N LYS A 77 13.44 -0.10 -17.44
CA LYS A 77 14.12 0.78 -18.42
C LYS A 77 13.55 2.22 -18.45
N ILE A 78 13.19 2.73 -17.29
CA ILE A 78 12.69 4.09 -17.07
C ILE A 78 13.49 4.76 -15.96
N PRO A 79 13.82 6.06 -16.07
CA PRO A 79 14.44 6.81 -14.98
C PRO A 79 13.54 6.86 -13.76
N ILE A 80 14.07 6.46 -12.59
CA ILE A 80 13.38 6.52 -11.30
C ILE A 80 14.29 7.25 -10.33
N ARG A 81 13.81 8.38 -9.78
CA ARG A 81 14.58 9.17 -8.81
C ARG A 81 13.83 9.27 -7.49
N TYR A 82 14.58 9.23 -6.40
CA TYR A 82 14.06 9.52 -5.08
C TYR A 82 14.36 10.97 -4.70
N LEU A 83 13.32 11.71 -4.36
CA LEU A 83 13.36 13.09 -3.89
C LEU A 83 13.01 13.07 -2.39
N GLN A 84 14.04 13.27 -1.57
CA GLN A 84 13.87 13.22 -0.11
C GLN A 84 13.36 14.54 0.42
N GLU A 85 12.23 14.50 1.13
CA GLU A 85 11.74 15.63 1.90
C GLU A 85 12.62 15.87 3.14
N TYR A 86 12.85 17.12 3.50
CA TYR A 86 13.57 17.48 4.74
C TYR A 86 12.67 17.42 5.98
N ALA A 87 11.35 17.41 5.80
CA ALA A 87 10.33 17.28 6.83
C ALA A 87 9.08 16.65 6.25
N ALA A 88 8.13 16.22 7.09
CA ALA A 88 6.84 15.70 6.64
C ALA A 88 5.95 16.88 6.17
N LEU A 89 5.98 17.20 4.89
CA LEU A 89 5.30 18.34 4.29
C LEU A 89 3.83 18.08 3.89
N GLY A 90 3.34 16.85 4.08
CA GLY A 90 2.02 16.43 3.62
C GLY A 90 1.99 16.08 2.13
N THR A 91 0.85 15.65 1.63
CA THR A 91 0.68 15.19 0.25
C THR A 91 0.87 16.31 -0.78
N GLY A 92 0.42 17.51 -0.47
CA GLY A 92 0.54 18.70 -1.33
C GLY A 92 1.87 19.44 -1.17
N GLY A 93 2.36 19.56 0.07
CA GLY A 93 3.60 20.32 0.35
C GLY A 93 4.84 19.67 -0.26
N GLY A 94 4.94 18.34 -0.20
CA GLY A 94 6.05 17.60 -0.83
C GLY A 94 6.10 17.81 -2.34
N ILE A 95 4.96 17.72 -3.03
CA ILE A 95 4.90 17.97 -4.48
C ILE A 95 5.23 19.44 -4.79
N TYR A 96 4.75 20.38 -4.00
CA TYR A 96 5.05 21.81 -4.20
C TYR A 96 6.53 22.13 -3.98
N HIS A 97 7.15 21.51 -3.00
CA HIS A 97 8.59 21.66 -2.75
C HIS A 97 9.43 21.19 -3.95
N PHE A 98 9.04 20.07 -4.58
CA PHE A 98 9.74 19.49 -5.73
C PHE A 98 9.14 19.87 -7.09
N ARG A 99 8.32 20.94 -7.17
CA ARG A 99 7.63 21.34 -8.40
C ARG A 99 8.56 21.53 -9.59
N ASP A 100 9.77 22.08 -9.37
CA ASP A 100 10.72 22.32 -10.45
C ASP A 100 11.23 21.01 -11.05
N GLN A 101 11.46 19.97 -10.23
CA GLN A 101 11.83 18.64 -10.70
C GLN A 101 10.65 17.93 -11.40
N ILE A 102 9.44 18.10 -10.91
CA ILE A 102 8.24 17.54 -11.53
C ILE A 102 7.99 18.20 -12.90
N LEU A 103 8.10 19.52 -12.98
CA LEU A 103 7.86 20.28 -14.19
C LEU A 103 9.04 20.27 -15.20
N SER A 104 10.21 19.80 -14.78
CA SER A 104 11.38 19.69 -15.65
C SER A 104 11.06 18.89 -16.91
N GLY A 105 11.45 19.40 -18.07
CA GLY A 105 11.17 18.78 -19.37
C GLY A 105 9.77 19.06 -19.92
N GLY A 106 8.95 19.86 -19.25
CA GLY A 106 7.64 20.33 -19.73
C GLY A 106 6.59 19.21 -19.87
N PRO A 107 6.26 18.44 -18.80
CA PRO A 107 5.21 17.44 -18.88
C PRO A 107 3.85 18.12 -19.12
N GLU A 108 3.05 17.55 -20.00
CA GLU A 108 1.66 17.97 -20.24
C GLU A 108 0.73 17.60 -19.08
N ALA A 109 1.04 16.49 -18.41
CA ALA A 109 0.36 16.02 -17.22
C ALA A 109 1.27 15.09 -16.42
N PHE A 110 0.92 14.85 -15.17
CA PHE A 110 1.60 13.90 -14.29
C PHE A 110 0.63 13.22 -13.33
N PHE A 111 0.91 11.96 -13.05
CA PHE A 111 0.18 11.20 -12.05
C PHE A 111 0.77 11.41 -10.65
N ILE A 112 -0.09 11.44 -9.66
CA ILE A 112 0.27 11.33 -8.25
C ILE A 112 -0.35 10.05 -7.69
N LEU A 113 0.47 9.18 -7.10
CA LEU A 113 0.01 7.91 -6.52
C LEU A 113 0.49 7.80 -5.07
N ASN A 114 -0.43 7.48 -4.17
CA ASN A 114 -0.06 7.10 -2.81
C ASN A 114 0.49 5.66 -2.80
N ALA A 115 1.68 5.45 -2.22
CA ALA A 115 2.38 4.17 -2.25
C ALA A 115 1.68 3.05 -1.46
N ASP A 116 0.75 3.38 -0.57
CA ASP A 116 -0.02 2.41 0.22
C ASP A 116 -1.31 1.93 -0.45
N VAL A 117 -1.55 2.32 -1.69
CA VAL A 117 -2.69 1.89 -2.49
C VAL A 117 -2.40 0.55 -3.19
N CYS A 118 -3.37 -0.36 -3.11
CA CYS A 118 -3.42 -1.61 -3.88
C CYS A 118 -4.56 -1.51 -4.89
N SER A 119 -4.25 -1.56 -6.18
CA SER A 119 -5.24 -1.35 -7.25
C SER A 119 -4.76 -1.98 -8.56
N GLU A 120 -5.65 -2.09 -9.53
CA GLU A 120 -5.28 -2.36 -10.92
C GLU A 120 -4.67 -1.14 -11.63
N PHE A 121 -4.70 0.03 -11.01
CA PHE A 121 -4.15 1.29 -11.53
C PHE A 121 -4.63 1.62 -12.96
N PRO A 122 -5.87 2.09 -13.15
CA PRO A 122 -6.42 2.42 -14.47
C PRO A 122 -5.88 3.76 -15.00
N LEU A 123 -4.55 3.89 -15.07
CA LEU A 123 -3.88 5.14 -15.44
C LEU A 123 -4.12 5.55 -16.90
N PRO A 124 -4.06 4.62 -17.89
CA PRO A 124 -4.37 4.97 -19.27
C PRO A 124 -5.81 5.44 -19.45
N GLU A 125 -6.75 4.80 -18.75
CA GLU A 125 -8.17 5.14 -18.78
C GLU A 125 -8.43 6.51 -18.16
N MET A 126 -7.75 6.86 -17.07
CA MET A 126 -7.81 8.19 -16.44
C MET A 126 -7.30 9.28 -17.40
N LEU A 127 -6.23 9.00 -18.14
CA LEU A 127 -5.68 9.93 -19.12
C LEU A 127 -6.64 10.17 -20.27
N GLN A 128 -7.28 9.11 -20.76
CA GLN A 128 -8.31 9.21 -21.80
C GLN A 128 -9.53 9.98 -21.29
N PHE A 129 -10.00 9.66 -20.10
CA PHE A 129 -11.12 10.36 -19.45
C PHE A 129 -10.87 11.87 -19.32
N GLN A 130 -9.67 12.29 -18.93
CA GLN A 130 -9.32 13.71 -18.85
C GLN A 130 -9.43 14.41 -20.20
N LYS A 131 -9.01 13.74 -21.28
CA LYS A 131 -9.11 14.29 -22.67
C LYS A 131 -10.54 14.41 -23.15
N GLU A 132 -11.43 13.54 -22.70
CA GLU A 132 -12.83 13.48 -23.15
C GLU A 132 -13.75 14.41 -22.33
N HIS A 133 -13.51 14.55 -21.03
CA HIS A 133 -14.42 15.22 -20.10
C HIS A 133 -13.90 16.55 -19.57
N GLY A 134 -12.60 16.74 -19.57
CA GLY A 134 -11.95 17.96 -19.11
C GLY A 134 -11.29 18.74 -20.25
N ASP A 135 -10.89 19.93 -19.94
CA ASP A 135 -9.93 20.66 -20.74
C ASP A 135 -8.49 20.33 -20.32
N THR A 136 -7.51 20.91 -20.96
CA THR A 136 -6.07 20.75 -20.62
C THR A 136 -5.70 21.30 -19.24
N HIS A 137 -6.64 21.91 -18.51
CA HIS A 137 -6.47 22.52 -17.19
C HIS A 137 -7.20 21.74 -16.09
N SER A 138 -7.83 20.62 -16.42
CA SER A 138 -8.63 19.84 -15.48
C SER A 138 -7.80 18.83 -14.70
N PHE A 139 -8.25 18.54 -13.48
CA PHE A 139 -7.65 17.56 -12.58
C PHE A 139 -8.60 16.39 -12.40
N VAL A 140 -8.06 15.18 -12.28
CA VAL A 140 -8.85 13.96 -12.13
C VAL A 140 -8.45 13.21 -10.86
N ILE A 141 -9.44 12.81 -10.07
CA ILE A 141 -9.29 11.90 -8.93
C ILE A 141 -9.83 10.53 -9.33
N LEU A 142 -9.11 9.46 -8.98
CA LEU A 142 -9.64 8.11 -9.04
C LEU A 142 -10.60 7.89 -7.87
N GLY A 143 -11.84 7.52 -8.16
CA GLY A 143 -12.85 7.18 -7.18
C GLY A 143 -13.33 5.74 -7.31
N THR A 144 -13.83 5.19 -6.22
CA THR A 144 -14.49 3.87 -6.19
C THR A 144 -15.67 3.90 -5.21
N ALA A 145 -16.61 2.98 -5.41
CA ALA A 145 -17.73 2.86 -4.49
C ALA A 145 -17.33 2.16 -3.18
N ALA A 146 -17.93 2.59 -2.09
CA ALA A 146 -17.84 1.96 -0.79
C ALA A 146 -19.20 1.94 -0.12
N ASN A 147 -19.44 1.01 0.80
CA ASN A 147 -20.69 1.00 1.54
C ASN A 147 -20.77 2.21 2.49
N ARG A 148 -21.99 2.53 2.94
CA ARG A 148 -22.28 3.70 3.77
C ARG A 148 -21.42 3.78 5.03
N LYS A 149 -21.16 2.65 5.68
CA LYS A 149 -20.37 2.60 6.93
C LYS A 149 -18.89 2.82 6.66
N GLN A 150 -18.38 2.22 5.60
CA GLN A 150 -16.97 2.27 5.26
C GLN A 150 -16.56 3.60 4.62
N SER A 151 -17.46 4.25 3.88
CA SER A 151 -17.15 5.51 3.19
C SER A 151 -16.66 6.62 4.13
N MET A 152 -17.18 6.65 5.37
CA MET A 152 -16.76 7.63 6.38
C MET A 152 -15.29 7.53 6.81
N ASN A 153 -14.60 6.42 6.51
CA ASN A 153 -13.18 6.23 6.81
C ASN A 153 -12.23 6.81 5.74
N TYR A 154 -12.81 7.36 4.66
CA TYR A 154 -12.09 7.86 3.49
C TYR A 154 -12.54 9.26 3.11
N GLY A 155 -11.84 9.90 2.18
CA GLY A 155 -12.32 11.12 1.54
C GLY A 155 -13.55 10.80 0.68
N CYS A 156 -14.67 11.49 0.93
CA CYS A 156 -15.93 11.31 0.22
C CYS A 156 -16.08 12.34 -0.90
N ILE A 157 -16.55 11.88 -2.05
CA ILE A 157 -16.72 12.69 -3.25
C ILE A 157 -18.21 12.75 -3.59
N VAL A 158 -18.75 13.96 -3.71
CA VAL A 158 -20.07 14.21 -4.28
C VAL A 158 -19.87 14.71 -5.68
N GLU A 159 -20.40 14.00 -6.66
CA GLU A 159 -20.23 14.30 -8.08
C GLU A 159 -21.54 14.72 -8.76
N ASN A 160 -21.40 15.43 -9.86
CA ASN A 160 -22.47 15.55 -10.85
C ASN A 160 -22.46 14.28 -11.72
N GLN A 161 -23.52 13.49 -11.66
CA GLN A 161 -23.60 12.20 -12.39
C GLN A 161 -23.52 12.31 -13.90
N GLN A 162 -23.83 13.48 -14.48
CA GLN A 162 -23.80 13.71 -15.92
C GLN A 162 -22.42 14.15 -16.42
N THR A 163 -21.74 14.99 -15.64
CA THR A 163 -20.45 15.58 -16.04
C THR A 163 -19.26 14.96 -15.35
N ASN A 164 -19.47 14.16 -14.30
CA ASN A 164 -18.43 13.62 -13.39
C ASN A 164 -17.61 14.71 -12.68
N GLU A 165 -18.10 15.96 -12.67
CA GLU A 165 -17.48 17.04 -11.91
C GLU A 165 -17.63 16.79 -10.40
N VAL A 166 -16.58 17.02 -9.65
CA VAL A 166 -16.62 16.98 -8.18
C VAL A 166 -17.26 18.26 -7.67
N LEU A 167 -18.45 18.13 -7.11
CA LEU A 167 -19.21 19.25 -6.54
C LEU A 167 -18.81 19.53 -5.09
N HIS A 168 -18.58 18.47 -4.31
CA HIS A 168 -18.11 18.57 -2.92
C HIS A 168 -17.09 17.48 -2.62
N TYR A 169 -16.13 17.81 -1.79
CA TYR A 169 -15.13 16.88 -1.25
C TYR A 169 -15.06 17.04 0.27
N VAL A 170 -15.17 15.93 1.01
CA VAL A 170 -15.10 15.92 2.46
C VAL A 170 -14.18 14.81 2.94
N GLU A 171 -13.09 15.17 3.58
CA GLU A 171 -12.11 14.19 4.11
C GLU A 171 -12.63 13.59 5.41
N LYS A 172 -12.83 12.26 5.43
CA LYS A 172 -13.27 11.46 6.58
C LYS A 172 -14.42 12.09 7.38
N PRO A 173 -15.59 12.25 6.78
CA PRO A 173 -16.70 12.91 7.40
C PRO A 173 -17.21 12.14 8.64
N SER A 174 -17.74 12.88 9.63
CA SER A 174 -18.36 12.28 10.82
C SER A 174 -19.73 11.65 10.54
N THR A 175 -20.36 12.02 9.43
CA THR A 175 -21.64 11.50 8.96
C THR A 175 -21.55 11.09 7.51
N PHE A 176 -22.46 10.23 7.05
CA PHE A 176 -22.47 9.81 5.66
C PHE A 176 -22.71 10.98 4.70
N VAL A 177 -21.82 11.12 3.72
CA VAL A 177 -21.87 12.15 2.67
C VAL A 177 -22.10 11.54 1.30
N SER A 178 -21.29 10.53 0.93
CA SER A 178 -21.35 9.87 -0.38
C SER A 178 -20.80 8.44 -0.27
N ASP A 179 -21.20 7.59 -1.19
CA ASP A 179 -20.67 6.25 -1.38
C ASP A 179 -19.44 6.22 -2.31
N ILE A 180 -19.10 7.33 -2.95
CA ILE A 180 -17.87 7.45 -3.75
C ILE A 180 -16.73 7.95 -2.88
N ILE A 181 -15.64 7.20 -2.87
CA ILE A 181 -14.45 7.50 -2.06
C ILE A 181 -13.22 7.75 -2.91
N ASN A 182 -12.31 8.57 -2.38
CA ASN A 182 -11.02 8.87 -2.98
C ASN A 182 -10.07 7.66 -2.88
N CYS A 183 -9.53 7.24 -4.00
CA CYS A 183 -8.60 6.10 -4.09
C CYS A 183 -7.13 6.48 -3.86
N GLY A 184 -6.79 7.76 -3.71
CA GLY A 184 -5.39 8.19 -3.54
C GLY A 184 -4.54 8.12 -4.81
N ILE A 185 -5.17 8.23 -5.97
CA ILE A 185 -4.54 8.30 -7.28
C ILE A 185 -5.11 9.48 -8.03
N TYR A 186 -4.25 10.35 -8.56
CA TYR A 186 -4.63 11.60 -9.18
C TYR A 186 -3.92 11.80 -10.51
N LEU A 187 -4.55 12.51 -11.42
CA LEU A 187 -3.95 13.01 -12.66
C LEU A 187 -4.05 14.53 -12.66
N PHE A 188 -2.92 15.20 -12.66
CA PHE A 188 -2.81 16.66 -12.63
C PHE A 188 -2.13 17.20 -13.88
N THR A 189 -2.50 18.42 -14.23
CA THR A 189 -1.74 19.28 -15.13
C THR A 189 -0.86 20.24 -14.32
N PRO A 190 0.14 20.89 -14.94
CA PRO A 190 1.00 21.87 -14.25
C PRO A 190 0.26 22.97 -13.50
N ASP A 191 -0.96 23.31 -13.91
CA ASP A 191 -1.79 24.34 -13.28
C ASP A 191 -2.13 24.06 -11.82
N ILE A 192 -2.02 22.82 -11.36
CA ILE A 192 -2.25 22.46 -9.95
C ILE A 192 -1.32 23.26 -9.02
N PHE A 193 -0.13 23.58 -9.47
CA PHE A 193 0.85 24.31 -8.67
C PHE A 193 0.44 25.77 -8.41
N GLN A 194 -0.40 26.38 -9.24
CA GLN A 194 -0.98 27.68 -8.96
C GLN A 194 -1.91 27.60 -7.74
N HIS A 195 -2.76 26.56 -7.68
CA HIS A 195 -3.67 26.34 -6.56
C HIS A 195 -2.94 26.00 -5.26
N ILE A 196 -1.91 25.16 -5.33
CA ILE A 196 -1.08 24.84 -4.17
C ILE A 196 -0.30 26.09 -3.71
N GLY A 197 0.19 26.91 -4.64
CA GLY A 197 0.89 28.16 -4.35
C GLY A 197 0.04 29.18 -3.60
N VAL A 198 -1.24 29.30 -3.94
CA VAL A 198 -2.19 30.18 -3.23
C VAL A 198 -2.35 29.73 -1.77
N VAL A 199 -2.50 28.44 -1.52
CA VAL A 199 -2.61 27.89 -0.16
C VAL A 199 -1.29 28.10 0.60
N PHE A 200 -0.16 27.87 -0.04
CA PHE A 200 1.16 28.10 0.55
C PHE A 200 1.35 29.56 1.01
N GLN A 201 1.01 30.53 0.14
CA GLN A 201 1.09 31.94 0.47
C GLN A 201 0.14 32.34 1.61
N LYS A 202 -1.09 31.81 1.61
CA LYS A 202 -2.03 32.02 2.69
C LYS A 202 -1.49 31.49 4.02
N ASN A 203 -0.98 30.26 4.04
CA ASN A 203 -0.39 29.68 5.24
C ASN A 203 0.81 30.51 5.76
N GLN A 204 1.62 31.08 4.88
CA GLN A 204 2.72 31.96 5.29
C GLN A 204 2.21 33.25 5.92
N GLN A 205 1.16 33.85 5.36
CA GLN A 205 0.55 35.08 5.93
C GLN A 205 -0.06 34.81 7.30
N ASP A 206 -0.79 33.69 7.44
CA ASP A 206 -1.42 33.30 8.71
C ASP A 206 -0.36 33.08 9.81
N LEU A 207 0.78 32.46 9.47
CA LEU A 207 1.89 32.27 10.43
C LEU A 207 2.53 33.59 10.87
N LEU A 208 2.71 34.55 9.96
CA LEU A 208 3.22 35.87 10.32
C LEU A 208 2.31 36.64 11.26
N LEU A 209 0.99 36.35 11.21
CA LEU A 209 0.00 36.92 12.12
C LEU A 209 -0.05 36.17 13.45
N GLU A 210 0.22 34.86 13.46
CA GLU A 210 0.19 33.97 14.63
C GLU A 210 1.50 33.91 15.41
N GLU A 211 2.62 34.43 14.91
CA GLU A 211 3.89 34.54 15.67
C GLU A 211 3.74 35.28 17.01
N GLN A 212 2.58 35.91 17.23
CA GLN A 212 2.19 36.50 18.53
C GLN A 212 1.48 35.52 19.48
N MET A 213 1.10 34.28 19.03
CA MET A 213 0.36 33.30 19.82
C MET A 213 0.80 31.86 19.50
N ASN A 214 1.82 31.36 20.19
CA ASN A 214 2.16 29.93 20.41
C ASN A 214 1.67 28.90 19.40
N GLY A 215 2.46 28.56 18.37
CA GLY A 215 2.20 27.36 17.60
C GLY A 215 3.18 27.10 16.46
N TRP A 216 3.99 26.06 16.55
CA TRP A 216 4.93 25.59 15.53
C TRP A 216 4.18 24.91 14.34
N GLN A 217 3.24 25.57 13.69
CA GLN A 217 2.73 25.10 12.40
C GLN A 217 3.64 25.58 11.27
N ARG A 218 4.01 24.66 10.39
CA ARG A 218 4.83 25.02 9.22
C ARG A 218 3.89 25.38 8.06
N ALA A 219 4.07 26.55 7.46
CA ALA A 219 3.35 26.99 6.26
C ALA A 219 3.42 25.98 5.10
N GLU A 220 4.48 25.20 5.07
CA GLU A 220 4.81 24.25 4.01
C GLU A 220 4.02 22.94 4.11
N VAL A 221 3.33 22.67 5.23
CA VAL A 221 2.50 21.47 5.40
C VAL A 221 1.17 21.67 4.70
N ILE A 222 1.00 21.09 3.54
CA ILE A 222 -0.21 21.16 2.72
C ILE A 222 -0.69 19.75 2.41
N ARG A 223 -1.99 19.51 2.56
CA ARG A 223 -2.64 18.25 2.24
C ARG A 223 -3.55 18.45 1.02
N LEU A 224 -3.33 17.67 -0.03
CA LEU A 224 -4.16 17.75 -1.25
C LEU A 224 -5.65 17.60 -0.91
N GLU A 225 -5.94 16.65 -0.03
CA GLU A 225 -7.30 16.24 0.30
C GLU A 225 -8.07 17.34 1.06
N GLN A 226 -7.45 17.95 2.05
CA GLN A 226 -8.11 18.94 2.93
C GLN A 226 -8.00 20.38 2.41
N ASP A 227 -6.84 20.72 1.83
CA ASP A 227 -6.52 22.10 1.54
C ASP A 227 -6.79 22.45 0.05
N ILE A 228 -6.66 21.47 -0.85
CA ILE A 228 -6.76 21.70 -2.30
C ILE A 228 -8.08 21.19 -2.86
N PHE A 229 -8.43 19.91 -2.66
CA PHE A 229 -9.64 19.35 -3.27
C PHE A 229 -10.92 19.99 -2.73
N THR A 230 -10.96 20.29 -1.43
CA THR A 230 -12.11 21.01 -0.84
C THR A 230 -12.29 22.39 -1.47
N ALA A 231 -11.20 23.08 -1.78
CA ALA A 231 -11.24 24.39 -2.41
C ALA A 231 -11.59 24.34 -3.91
N LEU A 232 -11.18 23.27 -4.62
CA LEU A 232 -11.42 23.10 -6.05
C LEU A 232 -12.82 22.52 -6.36
N ALA A 233 -13.46 21.87 -5.40
CA ALA A 233 -14.77 21.28 -5.59
C ALA A 233 -15.82 22.34 -5.98
N GLY A 234 -16.62 22.05 -7.00
CA GLY A 234 -17.65 22.95 -7.52
C GLY A 234 -17.12 24.12 -8.38
N GLN A 235 -15.84 24.12 -8.76
CA GLN A 235 -15.25 25.16 -9.60
C GLN A 235 -15.08 24.76 -11.08
N GLY A 236 -15.60 23.61 -11.51
CA GLY A 236 -15.51 23.13 -12.89
C GLY A 236 -14.10 22.66 -13.31
N LYS A 237 -13.22 22.36 -12.35
CA LYS A 237 -11.82 21.97 -12.62
C LYS A 237 -11.46 20.57 -12.13
N LEU A 238 -12.20 20.04 -11.18
CA LEU A 238 -11.93 18.75 -10.55
C LEU A 238 -13.00 17.74 -10.95
N TYR A 239 -12.55 16.60 -11.48
CA TYR A 239 -13.40 15.51 -11.97
C TYR A 239 -13.06 14.21 -11.27
N VAL A 240 -14.01 13.29 -11.18
CA VAL A 240 -13.80 11.94 -10.67
C VAL A 240 -13.96 10.91 -11.77
N TYR A 241 -12.92 10.08 -11.95
CA TYR A 241 -12.98 8.86 -12.74
C TYR A 241 -13.33 7.70 -11.83
N LYS A 242 -14.45 7.04 -12.04
CA LYS A 242 -14.91 5.93 -11.18
C LYS A 242 -14.43 4.60 -11.74
N THR A 243 -13.86 3.76 -10.87
CA THR A 243 -13.48 2.39 -11.19
C THR A 243 -14.31 1.38 -10.40
N ASP A 244 -14.68 0.29 -11.06
CA ASP A 244 -15.28 -0.91 -10.47
C ASP A 244 -14.24 -2.01 -10.21
N ARG A 245 -12.99 -1.78 -10.62
CA ARG A 245 -11.88 -2.69 -10.40
C ARG A 245 -11.48 -2.70 -8.93
N PHE A 246 -10.75 -3.73 -8.49
CA PHE A 246 -10.35 -3.84 -7.09
C PHE A 246 -9.50 -2.64 -6.64
N TRP A 247 -9.74 -2.23 -5.43
CA TRP A 247 -8.98 -1.21 -4.74
C TRP A 247 -8.94 -1.51 -3.24
N SER A 248 -7.80 -1.35 -2.62
CA SER A 248 -7.61 -1.42 -1.17
C SER A 248 -6.48 -0.49 -0.74
N GLN A 249 -6.49 -0.09 0.51
CA GLN A 249 -5.41 0.69 1.10
C GLN A 249 -4.69 -0.14 2.17
N ILE A 250 -3.38 -0.28 2.04
CA ILE A 250 -2.55 -1.07 2.94
C ILE A 250 -2.15 -0.21 4.14
N LYS A 251 -2.99 -0.19 5.17
CA LYS A 251 -2.75 0.58 6.41
C LYS A 251 -2.17 -0.28 7.53
N SER A 252 -2.49 -1.56 7.54
CA SER A 252 -2.10 -2.52 8.57
C SER A 252 -1.54 -3.80 7.94
N ALA A 253 -0.93 -4.65 8.74
CA ALA A 253 -0.45 -5.94 8.28
C ALA A 253 -1.57 -6.86 7.75
N GLY A 254 -2.76 -6.81 8.37
CA GLY A 254 -3.93 -7.54 7.86
C GLY A 254 -4.35 -7.09 6.47
N SER A 255 -4.31 -5.79 6.20
CA SER A 255 -4.54 -5.24 4.86
C SER A 255 -3.51 -5.73 3.84
N ALA A 256 -2.27 -6.02 4.26
CA ALA A 256 -1.24 -6.56 3.37
C ALA A 256 -1.57 -7.98 2.90
N ILE A 257 -2.10 -8.84 3.77
CA ILE A 257 -2.56 -10.18 3.38
C ILE A 257 -3.72 -10.07 2.37
N TYR A 258 -4.68 -9.20 2.64
CA TYR A 258 -5.81 -8.98 1.73
C TYR A 258 -5.33 -8.43 0.37
N ALA A 259 -4.44 -7.45 0.35
CA ALA A 259 -3.85 -6.91 -0.86
C ALA A 259 -3.06 -7.97 -1.65
N SER A 260 -2.31 -8.82 -0.95
CA SER A 260 -1.61 -9.97 -1.56
C SER A 260 -2.58 -10.90 -2.28
N ARG A 261 -3.72 -11.21 -1.67
CA ARG A 261 -4.79 -12.01 -2.30
C ARG A 261 -5.32 -11.34 -3.58
N LEU A 262 -5.58 -10.04 -3.54
CA LEU A 262 -6.07 -9.29 -4.71
C LEU A 262 -5.06 -9.33 -5.87
N TYR A 263 -3.78 -9.08 -5.60
CA TYR A 263 -2.75 -9.16 -6.63
C TYR A 263 -2.48 -10.57 -7.13
N LEU A 264 -2.50 -11.58 -6.27
CA LEU A 264 -2.39 -12.98 -6.71
C LEU A 264 -3.55 -13.38 -7.62
N ASN A 265 -4.76 -12.91 -7.34
CA ASN A 265 -5.92 -13.12 -8.20
C ASN A 265 -5.78 -12.38 -9.54
N GLN A 266 -5.21 -11.17 -9.54
CA GLN A 266 -4.88 -10.46 -10.76
C GLN A 266 -3.84 -11.22 -11.59
N TYR A 267 -2.78 -11.76 -10.97
CA TYR A 267 -1.81 -12.61 -11.68
C TYR A 267 -2.47 -13.82 -12.32
N HIS A 268 -3.39 -14.46 -11.62
CA HIS A 268 -4.11 -15.60 -12.20
C HIS A 268 -4.82 -15.23 -13.51
N LYS A 269 -5.35 -14.02 -13.61
CA LYS A 269 -6.06 -13.54 -14.79
C LYS A 269 -5.13 -13.03 -15.91
N THR A 270 -4.06 -12.34 -15.54
CA THR A 270 -3.23 -11.56 -16.50
C THR A 270 -1.84 -12.13 -16.72
N HIS A 271 -1.24 -12.76 -15.71
CA HIS A 271 0.14 -13.28 -15.73
C HIS A 271 0.23 -14.60 -14.97
N PRO A 272 -0.49 -15.65 -15.43
CA PRO A 272 -0.52 -16.93 -14.72
C PRO A 272 0.85 -17.60 -14.61
N GLU A 273 1.81 -17.23 -15.45
CA GLU A 273 3.20 -17.69 -15.41
C GLU A 273 3.96 -17.27 -14.15
N ARG A 274 3.48 -16.24 -13.44
CA ARG A 274 4.05 -15.80 -12.15
C ARG A 274 3.63 -16.70 -10.98
N LEU A 275 2.62 -17.54 -11.17
CA LEU A 275 2.08 -18.41 -10.13
C LEU A 275 2.63 -19.83 -10.22
N ALA A 276 2.78 -20.45 -9.05
CA ALA A 276 3.18 -21.85 -8.97
C ALA A 276 2.06 -22.77 -9.49
N THR A 277 2.48 -23.87 -10.13
CA THR A 277 1.59 -24.91 -10.66
C THR A 277 1.92 -26.27 -10.08
N ASN A 278 0.92 -27.16 -10.00
CA ASN A 278 1.15 -28.55 -9.61
C ASN A 278 1.99 -29.25 -10.67
N LYS A 279 3.07 -29.89 -10.22
CA LYS A 279 3.96 -30.73 -11.03
C LYS A 279 4.42 -31.92 -10.20
N ASP A 280 4.64 -33.05 -10.85
CA ASP A 280 5.17 -34.25 -10.17
C ASP A 280 6.52 -33.95 -9.51
N GLY A 281 6.70 -34.47 -8.29
CA GLY A 281 7.91 -34.23 -7.49
C GLY A 281 8.03 -32.79 -6.90
N ARG A 282 6.95 -32.01 -6.92
CA ARG A 282 6.89 -30.67 -6.34
C ARG A 282 5.78 -30.55 -5.30
N PRO A 283 5.80 -29.52 -4.44
CA PRO A 283 4.78 -29.32 -3.42
C PRO A 283 3.36 -29.21 -4.05
N LYS A 284 2.36 -29.67 -3.30
CA LYS A 284 0.97 -29.55 -3.70
C LYS A 284 0.53 -28.10 -3.60
N ILE A 285 0.05 -27.56 -4.70
CA ILE A 285 -0.43 -26.18 -4.81
C ILE A 285 -1.97 -26.18 -4.85
N SER A 286 -2.58 -25.36 -4.03
CA SER A 286 -4.02 -25.09 -4.02
C SER A 286 -4.27 -23.60 -4.23
N GLY A 287 -5.07 -23.23 -5.22
CA GLY A 287 -5.34 -21.82 -5.55
C GLY A 287 -4.11 -21.04 -6.02
N ASN A 288 -4.10 -19.76 -5.72
CA ASN A 288 -3.04 -18.84 -6.18
C ASN A 288 -1.87 -18.82 -5.18
N VAL A 289 -0.70 -19.22 -5.64
CA VAL A 289 0.53 -19.24 -4.84
C VAL A 289 1.67 -18.65 -5.65
N TYR A 290 2.36 -17.67 -5.08
CA TYR A 290 3.64 -17.17 -5.59
C TYR A 290 4.79 -17.82 -4.85
N ILE A 291 5.77 -18.34 -5.58
CA ILE A 291 7.00 -18.91 -5.02
C ILE A 291 8.19 -18.26 -5.72
N HIS A 292 9.05 -17.61 -4.94
CA HIS A 292 10.29 -17.06 -5.48
C HIS A 292 11.20 -18.22 -5.95
N PRO A 293 11.89 -18.08 -7.10
CA PRO A 293 12.71 -19.15 -7.67
C PRO A 293 13.83 -19.68 -6.77
N THR A 294 14.31 -18.88 -5.83
CA THR A 294 15.37 -19.27 -4.86
C THR A 294 14.84 -20.01 -3.63
N ALA A 295 13.51 -20.13 -3.48
CA ALA A 295 12.95 -20.87 -2.36
C ALA A 295 13.17 -22.38 -2.52
N ASN A 296 13.50 -23.03 -1.41
CA ASN A 296 13.67 -24.49 -1.33
C ASN A 296 12.51 -25.09 -0.56
N ILE A 297 11.69 -25.88 -1.25
CA ILE A 297 10.44 -26.41 -0.70
C ILE A 297 10.38 -27.92 -0.89
N ASP A 298 10.13 -28.63 0.22
CA ASP A 298 9.98 -30.09 0.18
C ASP A 298 8.73 -30.50 -0.64
N PRO A 299 8.81 -31.54 -1.46
CA PRO A 299 7.69 -32.00 -2.30
C PRO A 299 6.44 -32.40 -1.54
N THR A 300 6.54 -32.75 -0.27
CA THR A 300 5.42 -33.14 0.58
C THR A 300 4.67 -31.96 1.20
N ALA A 301 5.19 -30.74 1.04
CA ALA A 301 4.51 -29.53 1.52
C ALA A 301 3.22 -29.24 0.76
N VAL A 302 2.27 -28.60 1.43
CA VAL A 302 0.98 -28.15 0.88
C VAL A 302 0.87 -26.64 1.02
N LEU A 303 0.80 -25.93 -0.10
CA LEU A 303 0.79 -24.47 -0.16
C LEU A 303 -0.50 -23.95 -0.79
N GLY A 304 -1.06 -22.92 -0.18
CA GLY A 304 -2.24 -22.24 -0.69
C GLY A 304 -3.54 -22.61 0.04
N PRO A 305 -4.63 -21.89 -0.30
CA PRO A 305 -4.65 -20.77 -1.26
C PRO A 305 -4.02 -19.47 -0.73
N ASN A 306 -3.74 -18.54 -1.65
CA ASN A 306 -3.32 -17.18 -1.36
C ASN A 306 -2.06 -17.08 -0.49
N VAL A 307 -0.99 -17.66 -0.97
CA VAL A 307 0.32 -17.70 -0.30
C VAL A 307 1.38 -17.03 -1.18
N SER A 308 2.25 -16.25 -0.58
CA SER A 308 3.48 -15.78 -1.20
C SER A 308 4.70 -16.22 -0.41
N ILE A 309 5.66 -16.81 -1.11
CA ILE A 309 6.92 -17.32 -0.56
C ILE A 309 8.07 -16.49 -1.12
N GLY A 310 8.79 -15.82 -0.21
CA GLY A 310 9.87 -14.91 -0.55
C GLY A 310 11.20 -15.60 -0.89
N THR A 311 12.19 -14.76 -1.14
CA THR A 311 13.56 -15.17 -1.52
C THR A 311 14.21 -15.99 -0.41
N GLY A 312 14.88 -17.10 -0.80
CA GLY A 312 15.68 -17.92 0.12
C GLY A 312 14.91 -18.60 1.25
N VAL A 313 13.59 -18.69 1.15
CA VAL A 313 12.74 -19.38 2.13
C VAL A 313 12.96 -20.89 2.02
N THR A 314 13.07 -21.56 3.16
CA THR A 314 13.17 -23.02 3.25
C THR A 314 11.91 -23.59 3.92
N ILE A 315 11.26 -24.54 3.25
CA ILE A 315 10.06 -25.20 3.75
C ILE A 315 10.29 -26.72 3.79
N GLY A 316 10.16 -27.29 4.99
CA GLY A 316 10.39 -28.71 5.26
C GLY A 316 9.22 -29.62 4.89
N ALA A 317 9.40 -30.90 5.17
CA ALA A 317 8.43 -31.95 4.85
C ALA A 317 7.11 -31.77 5.60
N GLY A 318 6.00 -32.02 4.92
CA GLY A 318 4.66 -32.01 5.52
C GLY A 318 4.16 -30.63 6.01
N VAL A 319 4.85 -29.56 5.69
CA VAL A 319 4.48 -28.20 6.07
C VAL A 319 3.21 -27.76 5.34
N ARG A 320 2.34 -27.05 6.03
CA ARG A 320 1.12 -26.46 5.46
C ARG A 320 1.13 -24.95 5.63
N VAL A 321 0.92 -24.22 4.52
CA VAL A 321 0.82 -22.77 4.51
C VAL A 321 -0.43 -22.35 3.76
N ARG A 322 -1.23 -21.46 4.35
CA ARG A 322 -2.46 -20.93 3.76
C ARG A 322 -2.68 -19.48 4.16
N GLU A 323 -3.17 -18.67 3.22
CA GLU A 323 -3.54 -17.26 3.48
C GLU A 323 -2.44 -16.48 4.21
N SER A 324 -1.19 -16.66 3.78
CA SER A 324 -0.01 -16.18 4.53
C SER A 324 1.06 -15.61 3.61
N ILE A 325 1.86 -14.73 4.18
CA ILE A 325 3.06 -14.17 3.55
C ILE A 325 4.29 -14.67 4.30
N ILE A 326 5.19 -15.35 3.61
CA ILE A 326 6.45 -15.84 4.15
C ILE A 326 7.58 -14.99 3.57
N LEU A 327 8.25 -14.23 4.42
CA LEU A 327 9.25 -13.26 4.00
C LEU A 327 10.63 -13.89 3.81
N HIS A 328 11.53 -13.14 3.18
CA HIS A 328 12.89 -13.55 2.84
C HIS A 328 13.61 -14.26 3.99
N GLY A 329 14.30 -15.36 3.68
CA GLY A 329 15.15 -16.09 4.60
C GLY A 329 14.43 -16.91 5.67
N ALA A 330 13.11 -16.89 5.72
CA ALA A 330 12.37 -17.65 6.73
C ALA A 330 12.52 -19.16 6.54
N THR A 331 12.52 -19.90 7.64
CA THR A 331 12.60 -21.36 7.67
C THR A 331 11.39 -21.95 8.38
N LEU A 332 10.63 -22.76 7.66
CA LEU A 332 9.51 -23.55 8.22
C LEU A 332 9.96 -25.00 8.30
N GLN A 333 10.17 -25.50 9.53
CA GLN A 333 10.63 -26.87 9.74
C GLN A 333 9.49 -27.89 9.59
N ASP A 334 9.85 -29.16 9.49
CA ASP A 334 8.96 -30.25 9.16
C ASP A 334 7.65 -30.25 9.98
N HIS A 335 6.54 -30.49 9.30
CA HIS A 335 5.20 -30.61 9.87
C HIS A 335 4.68 -29.37 10.57
N SER A 336 5.31 -28.22 10.40
CA SER A 336 4.78 -26.96 10.90
C SER A 336 3.58 -26.48 10.08
N CYS A 337 2.75 -25.60 10.68
CA CYS A 337 1.54 -25.10 10.08
C CYS A 337 1.47 -23.58 10.22
N VAL A 338 1.26 -22.88 9.10
CA VAL A 338 1.15 -21.40 9.07
C VAL A 338 -0.12 -20.99 8.36
N LEU A 339 -1.03 -20.35 9.08
CA LEU A 339 -2.36 -19.97 8.60
C LEU A 339 -2.65 -18.50 8.96
N ASN A 340 -3.13 -17.71 8.00
CA ASN A 340 -3.52 -16.32 8.19
C ASN A 340 -2.46 -15.51 8.96
N SER A 341 -1.21 -15.61 8.53
CA SER A 341 -0.07 -15.07 9.25
C SER A 341 0.96 -14.44 8.31
N ILE A 342 1.75 -13.52 8.86
CA ILE A 342 2.95 -13.01 8.22
C ILE A 342 4.16 -13.51 9.01
N VAL A 343 5.03 -14.27 8.37
CA VAL A 343 6.29 -14.75 8.94
C VAL A 343 7.39 -13.79 8.52
N GLY A 344 7.98 -13.09 9.49
CA GLY A 344 9.01 -12.08 9.27
C GLY A 344 10.32 -12.64 8.71
N TRP A 345 11.16 -11.73 8.26
CA TRP A 345 12.47 -12.04 7.67
C TRP A 345 13.33 -12.88 8.61
N ASP A 346 14.01 -13.88 8.06
CA ASP A 346 14.96 -14.75 8.76
C ASP A 346 14.40 -15.43 10.02
N SER A 347 13.07 -15.55 10.12
CA SER A 347 12.41 -16.21 11.24
C SER A 347 12.36 -17.72 11.04
N THR A 348 12.42 -18.47 12.15
CA THR A 348 12.37 -19.93 12.15
C THR A 348 11.15 -20.43 12.90
N ILE A 349 10.38 -21.29 12.25
CA ILE A 349 9.26 -22.00 12.86
C ILE A 349 9.66 -23.46 13.03
N GLY A 350 9.69 -23.92 14.30
CA GLY A 350 10.12 -25.26 14.68
C GLY A 350 9.17 -26.36 14.21
N ARG A 351 9.65 -27.60 14.27
CA ARG A 351 8.88 -28.78 13.89
C ARG A 351 7.58 -28.89 14.68
N TRP A 352 6.49 -29.23 14.00
CA TRP A 352 5.17 -29.39 14.61
C TRP A 352 4.63 -28.10 15.27
N ALA A 353 5.27 -26.98 15.11
CA ALA A 353 4.78 -25.71 15.60
C ALA A 353 3.61 -25.21 14.74
N ARG A 354 2.72 -24.42 15.34
CA ARG A 354 1.56 -23.84 14.66
C ARG A 354 1.54 -22.34 14.86
N VAL A 355 1.52 -21.61 13.77
CA VAL A 355 1.37 -20.14 13.73
C VAL A 355 0.07 -19.85 13.01
N GLU A 356 -0.90 -19.29 13.70
CA GLU A 356 -2.23 -19.08 13.17
C GLU A 356 -2.80 -17.73 13.57
N GLY A 357 -3.51 -17.09 12.66
CA GLY A 357 -4.28 -15.90 12.90
C GLY A 357 -5.76 -16.08 12.54
N THR A 358 -6.57 -15.14 12.96
CA THR A 358 -7.98 -15.02 12.59
C THR A 358 -8.08 -14.03 11.42
N PRO A 359 -8.67 -14.40 10.28
CA PRO A 359 -8.85 -13.46 9.18
C PRO A 359 -9.88 -12.39 9.56
N SER A 360 -9.61 -11.15 9.16
CA SER A 360 -10.52 -10.01 9.28
C SER A 360 -10.89 -9.44 7.91
N ASP A 361 -11.00 -10.31 6.93
CA ASP A 361 -11.26 -9.93 5.56
C ASP A 361 -12.68 -9.40 5.39
N PRO A 362 -12.92 -8.44 4.50
CA PRO A 362 -14.25 -8.03 4.12
C PRO A 362 -15.00 -9.22 3.47
N ASN A 363 -16.34 -9.19 3.55
CA ASN A 363 -17.16 -10.20 2.88
C ASN A 363 -16.92 -10.17 1.36
N PRO A 364 -16.44 -11.25 0.74
CA PRO A 364 -16.12 -11.26 -0.69
C PRO A 364 -17.36 -11.14 -1.60
N ASN A 365 -18.55 -11.37 -1.06
CA ASN A 365 -19.81 -11.22 -1.80
C ASN A 365 -20.37 -9.79 -1.76
N ASP A 366 -19.76 -8.92 -0.98
CA ASP A 366 -20.10 -7.50 -0.96
C ASP A 366 -19.28 -6.76 -2.02
N PRO A 367 -19.89 -6.20 -3.08
CA PRO A 367 -19.16 -5.54 -4.17
C PRO A 367 -18.42 -4.28 -3.70
N TYR A 368 -18.81 -3.72 -2.57
CA TYR A 368 -18.21 -2.53 -1.97
C TYR A 368 -17.33 -2.85 -0.75
N ALA A 369 -16.95 -4.13 -0.59
CA ALA A 369 -16.17 -4.54 0.56
C ALA A 369 -14.78 -3.86 0.57
N LYS A 370 -14.52 -3.12 1.63
CA LYS A 370 -13.23 -2.50 1.93
C LYS A 370 -12.81 -2.92 3.35
N MET A 371 -11.51 -3.04 3.58
CA MET A 371 -11.02 -3.37 4.93
C MET A 371 -11.36 -2.24 5.91
N ASP A 372 -12.05 -2.58 6.99
CA ASP A 372 -12.24 -1.68 8.11
C ASP A 372 -10.93 -1.51 8.90
N SER A 373 -10.70 -0.32 9.41
CA SER A 373 -9.61 -0.11 10.37
C SER A 373 -10.08 -0.53 11.75
N GLU A 374 -9.86 -1.79 12.10
CA GLU A 374 -10.15 -2.27 13.45
C GLU A 374 -9.22 -1.65 14.49
N THR A 375 -9.74 -1.45 15.69
CA THR A 375 -8.93 -1.05 16.84
C THR A 375 -8.07 -2.22 17.29
N LEU A 376 -6.78 -1.97 17.54
CA LEU A 376 -5.83 -3.00 17.97
C LEU A 376 -6.27 -3.67 19.30
N PHE A 377 -6.87 -2.90 20.19
CA PHE A 377 -7.38 -3.38 21.48
C PHE A 377 -8.87 -3.10 21.62
N ARG A 378 -9.58 -4.06 22.18
CA ARG A 378 -10.97 -3.95 22.59
C ARG A 378 -11.08 -4.40 24.03
N ASP A 379 -11.62 -3.54 24.91
CA ASP A 379 -11.76 -3.80 26.36
C ASP A 379 -10.43 -4.24 27.01
N GLY A 380 -9.32 -3.60 26.63
CA GLY A 380 -7.98 -3.88 27.13
C GLY A 380 -7.34 -5.19 26.63
N LYS A 381 -8.01 -5.93 25.72
CA LYS A 381 -7.48 -7.16 25.12
C LYS A 381 -7.15 -6.95 23.66
N LEU A 382 -6.09 -7.61 23.18
CA LEU A 382 -5.75 -7.60 21.76
C LEU A 382 -6.92 -8.22 20.94
N THR A 383 -7.40 -7.48 19.96
CA THR A 383 -8.45 -7.96 19.06
C THR A 383 -7.93 -9.13 18.23
N PRO A 384 -8.64 -10.27 18.17
CA PRO A 384 -8.23 -11.39 17.34
C PRO A 384 -8.06 -10.95 15.88
N SER A 385 -6.87 -11.16 15.34
CA SER A 385 -6.49 -10.80 13.97
C SER A 385 -5.43 -11.77 13.47
N ILE A 386 -4.81 -11.47 12.35
CA ILE A 386 -3.69 -12.26 11.85
C ILE A 386 -2.55 -12.32 12.87
N THR A 387 -1.77 -13.38 12.82
CA THR A 387 -0.51 -13.46 13.57
C THR A 387 0.62 -12.84 12.76
N ILE A 388 1.43 -12.01 13.42
CA ILE A 388 2.55 -11.30 12.80
C ILE A 388 3.81 -11.64 13.57
N LEU A 389 4.80 -12.18 12.88
CA LEU A 389 6.15 -12.38 13.40
C LEU A 389 7.06 -11.31 12.81
N GLY A 390 7.76 -10.58 13.66
CA GLY A 390 8.83 -9.67 13.25
C GLY A 390 10.02 -10.42 12.66
N CYS A 391 11.10 -9.72 12.33
CA CYS A 391 12.31 -10.38 11.83
C CYS A 391 13.04 -11.15 12.93
N ASN A 392 13.79 -12.19 12.53
CA ASN A 392 14.60 -13.03 13.45
C ASN A 392 13.82 -13.54 14.66
N VAL A 393 12.60 -13.99 14.47
CA VAL A 393 11.80 -14.65 15.51
C VAL A 393 12.02 -16.14 15.44
N ASN A 394 12.35 -16.76 16.58
CA ASN A 394 12.52 -18.20 16.68
C ASN A 394 11.39 -18.82 17.50
N ILE A 395 10.62 -19.71 16.87
CA ILE A 395 9.56 -20.48 17.49
C ILE A 395 10.03 -21.92 17.64
N PRO A 396 10.18 -22.45 18.85
CA PRO A 396 10.62 -23.82 19.06
C PRO A 396 9.58 -24.84 18.59
N SER A 397 10.00 -26.09 18.51
CA SER A 397 9.11 -27.21 18.12
C SER A 397 7.90 -27.31 19.06
N GLU A 398 6.75 -27.71 18.47
CA GLU A 398 5.48 -27.98 19.16
C GLU A 398 4.83 -26.75 19.83
N VAL A 399 5.34 -25.56 19.64
CA VAL A 399 4.79 -24.30 20.16
C VAL A 399 3.64 -23.79 19.27
N ILE A 400 2.61 -23.26 19.89
CA ILE A 400 1.43 -22.70 19.22
C ILE A 400 1.37 -21.20 19.48
N ILE A 401 1.34 -20.41 18.40
CA ILE A 401 1.18 -18.94 18.43
C ILE A 401 -0.13 -18.60 17.72
N LEU A 402 -1.07 -18.01 18.46
CA LEU A 402 -2.40 -17.65 17.94
C LEU A 402 -2.67 -16.16 18.11
N ASN A 403 -3.15 -15.52 17.05
CA ASN A 403 -3.65 -14.13 17.06
C ASN A 403 -2.70 -13.17 17.81
N SER A 404 -1.42 -13.30 17.61
CA SER A 404 -0.39 -12.59 18.38
C SER A 404 0.56 -11.81 17.48
N ILE A 405 1.13 -10.76 18.03
CA ILE A 405 2.15 -9.94 17.39
C ILE A 405 3.45 -10.15 18.13
N VAL A 406 4.46 -10.67 17.45
CA VAL A 406 5.79 -10.93 18.01
C VAL A 406 6.76 -9.89 17.50
N LEU A 407 7.40 -9.15 18.39
CA LEU A 407 8.39 -8.16 18.01
C LEU A 407 9.67 -8.83 17.48
N PRO A 408 10.52 -8.10 16.76
CA PRO A 408 11.76 -8.64 16.21
C PRO A 408 12.72 -9.22 17.26
N HIS A 409 13.55 -10.17 16.83
CA HIS A 409 14.64 -10.76 17.61
C HIS A 409 14.16 -11.45 18.90
N LYS A 410 13.09 -12.23 18.81
CA LYS A 410 12.53 -12.98 19.94
C LYS A 410 12.74 -14.47 19.80
N ASP A 411 13.26 -15.08 20.87
CA ASP A 411 13.28 -16.52 21.07
C ASP A 411 12.12 -16.89 21.99
N LEU A 412 11.10 -17.57 21.43
CA LEU A 412 9.93 -17.98 22.20
C LEU A 412 10.21 -19.33 22.87
N ASN A 413 9.65 -19.54 24.05
CA ASN A 413 9.84 -20.76 24.83
C ASN A 413 8.52 -21.46 25.22
N ARG A 414 7.40 -20.88 24.85
CA ARG A 414 6.05 -21.39 25.15
C ARG A 414 5.02 -20.89 24.13
N SER A 415 3.81 -21.42 24.21
CA SER A 415 2.69 -20.98 23.41
C SER A 415 2.09 -19.67 23.90
N PHE A 416 1.61 -18.83 22.97
CA PHE A 416 0.99 -17.54 23.23
C PHE A 416 -0.31 -17.38 22.43
N LYS A 417 -1.27 -16.68 23.02
CA LYS A 417 -2.55 -16.39 22.38
C LYS A 417 -3.01 -14.97 22.71
N ASN A 418 -3.42 -14.23 21.68
CA ASN A 418 -3.98 -12.88 21.77
C ASN A 418 -3.06 -11.90 22.55
N GLN A 419 -1.78 -11.92 22.26
CA GLN A 419 -0.77 -11.13 22.98
C GLN A 419 0.18 -10.41 22.02
N ILE A 420 0.70 -9.30 22.51
CA ILE A 420 1.89 -8.67 21.92
C ILE A 420 3.09 -9.14 22.75
N ILE A 421 4.06 -9.76 22.10
CA ILE A 421 5.28 -10.29 22.71
C ILE A 421 6.40 -9.29 22.44
N LEU A 422 6.74 -8.56 23.51
CA LEU A 422 7.71 -7.47 23.50
C LEU A 422 9.15 -7.98 23.64
#